data_b45034f0b4d5e2f9cd80005a15cfb9a8
#
_entry.id   b45034f0b4d5e2f9cd80005a15cfb9a8
#
_cell.length_a   1.000
_cell.length_b   1.000
_cell.length_c   1.000
_cell.angle_alpha   90.00
_cell.angle_beta   90.00
_cell.angle_gamma   90.00
#
_symmetry.space_group_name_H-M   'P 1'
#
loop_
_entity.id
_entity.type
_entity.pdbx_description
1 polymer ?
#
loop_
_entity_poly.entity_id
_entity_poly.type
_entity_poly.pdbx_seq_one_letter_code
_entity_poly.pdbx_strand_id
1 'polypeptide(L)'
;FIYFEKNENYNSSKYNENLNFLPTIYDRSGNILAYSDYSYSIFTNKKKFSYIERDASSDDIKKILYQSDPSIKFEKILTRKYPYKEITNNLLGQVNIDHKGISLIEARLNSKNENIQTSINLQIQQKIFDTLKEDSLNLRPDFSLNVLIDLSKEEIISNIFIDNQDNPFDESYMPLKDSIFEFGSVFKPFTVYSAIKNNKINLDDYFN
;
A
#
# COMPACT_ATOMS: atom_id res chain seq x y z
N PHE A 1 -25.83 23.00 11.03
CA PHE A 1 -26.21 22.86 9.62
C PHE A 1 -25.56 24.00 8.86
N ILE A 2 -24.50 23.77 8.11
CA ILE A 2 -23.86 24.74 7.23
C ILE A 2 -24.49 24.54 5.85
N TYR A 3 -25.27 25.52 5.40
CA TYR A 3 -25.83 25.59 4.04
C TYR A 3 -24.68 25.92 3.08
N PHE A 4 -24.35 25.02 2.16
CA PHE A 4 -23.53 25.35 1.00
C PHE A 4 -24.46 25.94 -0.07
N GLU A 5 -24.38 27.25 -0.33
CA GLU A 5 -25.01 27.84 -1.51
C GLU A 5 -24.39 27.22 -2.77
N LYS A 6 -25.24 26.61 -3.57
CA LYS A 6 -24.94 26.14 -4.92
C LYS A 6 -24.66 27.35 -5.81
N ASN A 7 -23.43 27.73 -5.98
CA ASN A 7 -23.05 28.73 -6.97
C ASN A 7 -23.15 28.11 -8.36
N GLU A 8 -24.27 28.37 -9.05
CA GLU A 8 -24.67 27.75 -10.34
C GLU A 8 -23.87 28.21 -11.56
N ASN A 9 -22.74 28.93 -11.40
CA ASN A 9 -22.00 29.49 -12.54
C ASN A 9 -20.56 28.91 -12.70
N TYR A 10 -20.30 27.72 -12.20
CA TYR A 10 -19.12 26.98 -12.61
C TYR A 10 -19.55 25.89 -13.59
N ASN A 11 -19.09 25.99 -14.85
CA ASN A 11 -19.26 24.93 -15.83
C ASN A 11 -18.72 23.61 -15.26
N SER A 12 -19.55 22.88 -14.55
CA SER A 12 -19.33 21.52 -14.04
C SER A 12 -19.47 20.47 -15.16
N SER A 13 -19.24 20.89 -16.39
CA SER A 13 -19.24 20.02 -17.53
C SER A 13 -17.91 19.29 -17.60
N LYS A 14 -17.78 18.21 -16.86
CA LYS A 14 -16.99 17.01 -17.15
C LYS A 14 -16.53 16.19 -15.94
N TYR A 15 -17.06 16.38 -14.77
CA TYR A 15 -16.82 15.38 -13.73
C TYR A 15 -17.92 14.32 -13.81
N ASN A 16 -17.58 13.18 -14.38
CA ASN A 16 -18.45 12.00 -14.46
C ASN A 16 -18.95 11.65 -13.05
N GLU A 17 -20.29 11.62 -12.89
CA GLU A 17 -20.98 11.13 -11.69
C GLU A 17 -20.76 9.64 -11.39
N ASN A 18 -19.88 8.97 -12.13
CA ASN A 18 -19.41 7.61 -11.89
C ASN A 18 -18.06 7.63 -11.16
N LEU A 19 -18.03 8.23 -9.94
CA LEU A 19 -16.90 8.01 -9.06
C LEU A 19 -16.90 6.54 -8.64
N ASN A 20 -16.03 5.75 -9.23
CA ASN A 20 -15.88 4.33 -8.92
C ASN A 20 -15.20 4.19 -7.55
N PHE A 21 -16.01 3.94 -6.53
CA PHE A 21 -15.48 3.47 -5.26
C PHE A 21 -14.81 2.11 -5.49
N LEU A 22 -13.50 2.04 -5.31
CA LEU A 22 -12.82 0.76 -5.29
C LEU A 22 -13.23 -0.03 -4.04
N PRO A 23 -13.39 -1.35 -4.16
CA PRO A 23 -13.72 -2.23 -3.05
C PRO A 23 -12.78 -2.08 -1.85
N THR A 24 -13.29 -2.28 -0.66
CA THR A 24 -12.46 -2.30 0.57
C THR A 24 -11.62 -3.57 0.62
N ILE A 25 -10.37 -3.41 1.05
CA ILE A 25 -9.44 -4.52 1.28
C ILE A 25 -9.33 -4.75 2.78
N TYR A 26 -9.48 -5.99 3.19
CA TYR A 26 -9.37 -6.43 4.58
C TYR A 26 -8.20 -7.40 4.77
N ASP A 27 -7.64 -7.42 5.97
CA ASP A 27 -6.81 -8.53 6.42
C ASP A 27 -7.66 -9.78 6.72
N ARG A 28 -7.03 -10.90 7.11
CA ARG A 28 -7.72 -12.15 7.44
C ARG A 28 -8.66 -12.04 8.64
N SER A 29 -8.48 -11.04 9.51
CA SER A 29 -9.25 -10.82 10.73
C SER A 29 -10.35 -9.76 10.56
N GLY A 30 -10.49 -9.17 9.36
CA GLY A 30 -11.46 -8.12 9.06
C GLY A 30 -10.97 -6.70 9.35
N ASN A 31 -9.68 -6.50 9.64
CA ASN A 31 -9.13 -5.15 9.76
C ASN A 31 -9.03 -4.51 8.37
N ILE A 32 -9.41 -3.24 8.26
CA ILE A 32 -9.37 -2.51 7.00
C ILE A 32 -7.91 -2.16 6.64
N LEU A 33 -7.45 -2.63 5.49
CA LEU A 33 -6.14 -2.31 4.93
C LEU A 33 -6.19 -1.15 3.93
N ALA A 34 -7.28 -1.07 3.13
CA ALA A 34 -7.54 0.04 2.23
C ALA A 34 -9.04 0.23 2.01
N TYR A 35 -9.47 1.49 1.89
CA TYR A 35 -10.86 1.85 1.60
C TYR A 35 -10.93 3.17 0.84
N SER A 36 -12.03 3.40 0.13
CA SER A 36 -12.30 4.69 -0.53
C SER A 36 -13.18 5.55 0.35
N ASP A 37 -12.83 6.82 0.48
CA ASP A 37 -13.61 7.80 1.25
C ASP A 37 -13.51 9.18 0.59
N TYR A 38 -14.40 10.07 0.97
CA TYR A 38 -14.34 11.44 0.54
C TYR A 38 -13.36 12.24 1.39
N SER A 39 -12.63 13.12 0.73
CA SER A 39 -11.82 14.16 1.33
C SER A 39 -11.99 15.47 0.57
N TYR A 40 -11.15 16.45 0.81
CA TYR A 40 -11.23 17.74 0.17
C TYR A 40 -9.89 18.19 -0.37
N SER A 41 -9.90 18.73 -1.59
CA SER A 41 -8.79 19.54 -2.11
C SER A 41 -9.03 21.00 -1.79
N ILE A 42 -8.03 21.66 -1.24
CA ILE A 42 -8.05 23.06 -0.90
C ILE A 42 -7.12 23.80 -1.86
N PHE A 43 -7.62 24.81 -2.54
CA PHE A 43 -6.85 25.56 -3.53
C PHE A 43 -7.18 27.05 -3.50
N THR A 44 -6.31 27.85 -4.11
CA THR A 44 -6.47 29.31 -4.25
C THR A 44 -6.21 29.75 -5.65
N ASN A 45 -6.89 30.83 -6.08
CA ASN A 45 -6.71 31.51 -7.35
C ASN A 45 -6.18 32.96 -7.18
N LYS A 46 -5.65 33.34 -5.99
CA LYS A 46 -5.30 34.72 -5.64
C LYS A 46 -4.28 35.38 -6.57
N LYS A 47 -3.24 34.66 -7.02
CA LYS A 47 -2.24 35.11 -8.01
C LYS A 47 -2.10 34.16 -9.17
N LYS A 48 -2.07 32.88 -8.87
CA LYS A 48 -2.00 31.74 -9.78
C LYS A 48 -2.72 30.59 -9.09
N PHE A 49 -3.40 29.75 -9.87
CA PHE A 49 -3.97 28.52 -9.35
C PHE A 49 -2.90 27.69 -8.66
N SER A 50 -3.12 27.35 -7.40
CA SER A 50 -2.25 26.45 -6.64
C SER A 50 -3.07 25.69 -5.61
N TYR A 51 -2.74 24.41 -5.44
CA TYR A 51 -3.25 23.63 -4.31
C TYR A 51 -2.54 24.07 -3.03
N ILE A 52 -3.32 24.29 -1.98
CA ILE A 52 -2.83 24.51 -0.63
C ILE A 52 -2.65 23.16 0.04
N GLU A 53 -3.66 22.29 -0.11
CA GLU A 53 -3.67 20.94 0.44
C GLU A 53 -4.53 20.03 -0.44
N ARG A 54 -4.11 18.80 -0.60
CA ARG A 54 -4.88 17.72 -1.21
C ARG A 54 -5.14 16.68 -0.14
N ASP A 55 -6.30 16.11 -0.12
CA ASP A 55 -6.70 15.12 0.89
C ASP A 55 -6.88 15.69 2.31
N ALA A 56 -7.37 16.95 2.38
CA ALA A 56 -7.67 17.62 3.63
C ALA A 56 -8.83 16.96 4.37
N SER A 57 -8.71 16.87 5.68
CA SER A 57 -9.79 16.44 6.57
C SER A 57 -10.82 17.57 6.79
N SER A 58 -11.99 17.20 7.31
CA SER A 58 -12.99 18.20 7.72
C SER A 58 -12.47 19.17 8.78
N ASP A 59 -11.50 18.75 9.60
CA ASP A 59 -10.92 19.62 10.64
C ASP A 59 -9.89 20.59 10.06
N ASP A 60 -9.17 20.20 9.02
CA ASP A 60 -8.26 21.10 8.30
C ASP A 60 -9.05 22.18 7.56
N ILE A 61 -10.20 21.82 6.97
CA ILE A 61 -11.13 22.80 6.40
C ILE A 61 -11.58 23.81 7.44
N LYS A 62 -12.00 23.37 8.63
CA LYS A 62 -12.41 24.29 9.70
C LYS A 62 -11.31 25.27 10.06
N LYS A 63 -10.07 24.79 10.25
CA LYS A 63 -8.92 25.65 10.56
C LYS A 63 -8.70 26.73 9.51
N ILE A 64 -8.83 26.38 8.22
CA ILE A 64 -8.62 27.32 7.11
C ILE A 64 -9.79 28.29 6.98
N LEU A 65 -11.03 27.85 7.20
CA LEU A 65 -12.21 28.72 7.20
C LEU A 65 -12.13 29.82 8.28
N TYR A 66 -11.50 29.54 9.42
CA TYR A 66 -11.26 30.58 10.45
C TYR A 66 -10.33 31.69 9.97
N GLN A 67 -9.50 31.46 8.94
CA GLN A 67 -8.62 32.51 8.38
C GLN A 67 -9.33 33.48 7.46
N SER A 68 -10.59 33.21 7.10
CA SER A 68 -11.52 34.13 6.37
C SER A 68 -10.92 34.65 5.03
N ASP A 69 -10.07 33.92 4.32
CA ASP A 69 -9.59 34.32 3.00
C ASP A 69 -10.58 33.86 1.90
N PRO A 70 -11.30 34.79 1.24
CA PRO A 70 -12.31 34.48 0.24
C PRO A 70 -11.73 33.89 -1.05
N SER A 71 -10.41 33.93 -1.24
CA SER A 71 -9.72 33.35 -2.41
C SER A 71 -9.54 31.84 -2.29
N ILE A 72 -9.76 31.26 -1.10
CA ILE A 72 -9.61 29.84 -0.85
C ILE A 72 -10.90 29.12 -1.24
N LYS A 73 -10.77 28.08 -2.01
CA LYS A 73 -11.86 27.22 -2.48
C LYS A 73 -11.63 25.79 -2.05
N PHE A 74 -12.72 25.05 -1.97
CA PHE A 74 -12.74 23.64 -1.55
C PHE A 74 -13.45 22.81 -2.60
N GLU A 75 -12.89 21.69 -2.93
CA GLU A 75 -13.47 20.69 -3.83
C GLU A 75 -13.53 19.35 -3.12
N LYS A 76 -14.70 18.73 -3.08
CA LYS A 76 -14.86 17.38 -2.55
C LYS A 76 -14.31 16.39 -3.55
N ILE A 77 -13.36 15.57 -3.13
CA ILE A 77 -12.70 14.54 -3.96
C ILE A 77 -12.92 13.17 -3.35
N LEU A 78 -12.83 12.14 -4.18
CA LEU A 78 -12.71 10.76 -3.72
C LEU A 78 -11.23 10.48 -3.47
N THR A 79 -10.90 9.77 -2.39
CA THR A 79 -9.52 9.44 -2.02
C THR A 79 -9.45 8.00 -1.56
N ARG A 80 -8.37 7.31 -1.93
CA ARG A 80 -8.04 5.99 -1.42
C ARG A 80 -7.23 6.12 -0.14
N LYS A 81 -7.71 5.53 0.95
CA LYS A 81 -7.11 5.59 2.29
C LYS A 81 -6.43 4.26 2.62
N TYR A 82 -5.24 4.35 3.19
CA TYR A 82 -4.42 3.22 3.61
C TYR A 82 -4.01 3.41 5.09
N PRO A 83 -4.81 2.89 6.05
CA PRO A 83 -4.55 3.11 7.49
C PRO A 83 -3.18 2.61 7.95
N TYR A 84 -2.65 1.61 7.27
CA TYR A 84 -1.37 0.95 7.60
C TYR A 84 -0.38 1.03 6.43
N LYS A 85 -0.34 2.19 5.74
CA LYS A 85 0.46 2.37 4.52
C LYS A 85 1.90 1.88 4.68
N GLU A 86 2.56 2.24 5.77
CA GLU A 86 3.97 1.93 6.01
C GLU A 86 4.28 0.43 5.98
N ILE A 87 3.37 -0.40 6.48
CA ILE A 87 3.57 -1.85 6.59
C ILE A 87 2.86 -2.66 5.50
N THR A 88 2.05 -2.01 4.64
CA THR A 88 1.26 -2.69 3.59
C THR A 88 1.52 -2.20 2.19
N ASN A 89 2.38 -1.21 2.03
CA ASN A 89 2.65 -0.51 0.78
C ASN A 89 3.02 -1.45 -0.37
N ASN A 90 4.01 -2.31 -0.12
CA ASN A 90 4.54 -3.29 -1.06
C ASN A 90 3.61 -4.50 -1.29
N LEU A 91 2.44 -4.52 -0.67
CA LEU A 91 1.40 -5.53 -0.82
C LEU A 91 0.20 -4.98 -1.58
N LEU A 92 -0.29 -3.82 -1.15
CA LEU A 92 -1.54 -3.25 -1.67
C LEU A 92 -1.35 -2.59 -3.02
N GLY A 93 -0.25 -1.88 -3.21
CA GLY A 93 0.00 -1.06 -4.40
C GLY A 93 -0.65 0.30 -4.30
N GLN A 94 -0.91 0.90 -5.47
CA GLN A 94 -1.36 2.28 -5.59
C GLN A 94 -2.53 2.44 -6.53
N VAL A 95 -3.22 3.56 -6.37
CA VAL A 95 -4.22 4.07 -7.30
C VAL A 95 -3.73 5.38 -7.95
N ASN A 96 -4.14 5.62 -9.19
CA ASN A 96 -3.87 6.88 -9.86
C ASN A 96 -4.89 7.97 -9.47
N ILE A 97 -4.73 9.15 -10.03
CA ILE A 97 -5.62 10.31 -9.79
C ILE A 97 -7.09 10.05 -10.20
N ASP A 98 -7.32 9.13 -11.12
CA ASP A 98 -8.66 8.72 -11.57
C ASP A 98 -9.25 7.59 -10.73
N HIS A 99 -8.68 7.29 -9.57
CA HIS A 99 -9.07 6.17 -8.68
C HIS A 99 -9.04 4.80 -9.33
N LYS A 100 -8.12 4.60 -10.29
CA LYS A 100 -7.84 3.28 -10.86
C LYS A 100 -6.60 2.69 -10.21
N GLY A 101 -6.69 1.46 -9.77
CA GLY A 101 -5.54 0.70 -9.28
C GLY A 101 -4.51 0.52 -10.40
N ILE A 102 -3.25 0.88 -10.13
CA ILE A 102 -2.15 0.81 -11.10
C ILE A 102 -1.12 -0.26 -10.78
N SER A 103 -1.07 -0.75 -9.56
CA SER A 103 -0.12 -1.79 -9.15
C SER A 103 -0.72 -2.78 -8.16
N LEU A 104 -0.09 -3.93 -8.03
CA LEU A 104 -0.32 -5.00 -7.04
C LEU A 104 -1.80 -5.39 -6.88
N ILE A 105 -2.30 -5.42 -5.62
CA ILE A 105 -3.70 -5.79 -5.32
C ILE A 105 -4.66 -4.73 -5.89
N GLU A 106 -4.34 -3.44 -5.75
CA GLU A 106 -5.18 -2.36 -6.26
C GLU A 106 -5.44 -2.50 -7.77
N ALA A 107 -4.43 -2.86 -8.57
CA ALA A 107 -4.62 -3.07 -10.01
C ALA A 107 -5.63 -4.18 -10.33
N ARG A 108 -5.77 -5.17 -9.47
CA ARG A 108 -6.71 -6.29 -9.63
C ARG A 108 -8.13 -5.92 -9.22
N LEU A 109 -8.33 -4.81 -8.51
CA LEU A 109 -9.65 -4.33 -8.08
C LEU A 109 -10.43 -3.63 -9.18
N ASN A 110 -9.78 -3.14 -10.22
CA ASN A 110 -10.42 -2.36 -11.29
C ASN A 110 -11.61 -3.08 -11.99
N SER A 111 -11.64 -4.40 -11.92
CA SER A 111 -12.71 -5.23 -12.48
C SER A 111 -13.59 -5.90 -11.42
N LYS A 112 -13.44 -5.52 -10.16
CA LYS A 112 -14.14 -6.12 -9.03
C LYS A 112 -15.12 -5.12 -8.40
N ASN A 113 -16.29 -5.62 -7.99
CA ASN A 113 -17.30 -4.84 -7.28
C ASN A 113 -17.46 -5.29 -5.82
N GLU A 114 -16.76 -6.37 -5.43
CA GLU A 114 -16.86 -6.96 -4.10
C GLU A 114 -15.59 -6.68 -3.29
N ASN A 115 -15.79 -6.48 -2.00
CA ASN A 115 -14.68 -6.33 -1.05
C ASN A 115 -13.77 -7.57 -1.07
N ILE A 116 -12.50 -7.36 -0.82
CA ILE A 116 -11.48 -8.42 -0.82
C ILE A 116 -10.99 -8.65 0.60
N GLN A 117 -10.98 -9.90 1.02
CA GLN A 117 -10.27 -10.35 2.21
C GLN A 117 -8.94 -11.00 1.77
N THR A 118 -7.85 -10.55 2.36
CA THR A 118 -6.51 -11.11 2.12
C THR A 118 -6.18 -12.18 3.16
N SER A 119 -5.16 -12.99 2.89
CA SER A 119 -4.60 -13.95 3.85
C SER A 119 -3.66 -13.29 4.88
N ILE A 120 -3.34 -12.01 4.72
CA ILE A 120 -2.43 -11.27 5.60
C ILE A 120 -3.01 -11.19 7.01
N ASN A 121 -2.14 -11.37 8.01
CA ASN A 121 -2.43 -11.08 9.41
C ASN A 121 -1.74 -9.77 9.80
N LEU A 122 -2.53 -8.71 10.00
CA LEU A 122 -2.02 -7.38 10.27
C LEU A 122 -1.15 -7.32 11.54
N GLN A 123 -1.52 -8.04 12.59
CA GLN A 123 -0.76 -8.05 13.85
C GLN A 123 0.60 -8.70 13.68
N ILE A 124 0.67 -9.81 12.95
CA ILE A 124 1.94 -10.49 12.63
C ILE A 124 2.77 -9.60 11.71
N GLN A 125 2.15 -9.00 10.69
CA GLN A 125 2.78 -8.06 9.76
C GLN A 125 3.45 -6.91 10.54
N GLN A 126 2.72 -6.27 11.44
CA GLN A 126 3.24 -5.17 12.28
C GLN A 126 4.44 -5.63 13.12
N LYS A 127 4.31 -6.75 13.82
CA LYS A 127 5.38 -7.25 14.69
C LYS A 127 6.67 -7.57 13.92
N ILE A 128 6.54 -8.20 12.73
CA ILE A 128 7.69 -8.49 11.89
C ILE A 128 8.31 -7.20 11.35
N PHE A 129 7.48 -6.23 10.94
CA PHE A 129 7.95 -4.92 10.49
C PHE A 129 8.77 -4.20 11.56
N ASP A 130 8.25 -4.14 12.79
CA ASP A 130 8.94 -3.48 13.91
C ASP A 130 10.29 -4.15 14.19
N THR A 131 10.35 -5.50 14.19
CA THR A 131 11.59 -6.25 14.36
C THR A 131 12.60 -5.97 13.25
N LEU A 132 12.17 -6.02 11.99
CA LEU A 132 13.04 -5.74 10.84
C LEU A 132 13.54 -4.30 10.84
N LYS A 133 12.72 -3.35 11.26
CA LYS A 133 13.09 -1.94 11.38
C LYS A 133 14.16 -1.74 12.46
N GLU A 134 14.02 -2.38 13.61
CA GLU A 134 15.01 -2.37 14.67
C GLU A 134 16.34 -2.99 14.22
N ASP A 135 16.29 -4.16 13.60
CA ASP A 135 17.47 -4.84 13.07
C ASP A 135 18.17 -4.02 11.99
N SER A 136 17.40 -3.31 11.15
CA SER A 136 17.95 -2.44 10.11
C SER A 136 18.77 -1.29 10.67
N LEU A 137 18.43 -0.76 11.84
CA LEU A 137 19.24 0.27 12.51
C LEU A 137 20.62 -0.26 12.93
N ASN A 138 20.69 -1.53 13.32
CA ASN A 138 21.92 -2.16 13.81
C ASN A 138 22.79 -2.70 12.67
N LEU A 139 22.17 -3.38 11.70
CA LEU A 139 22.86 -4.09 10.63
C LEU A 139 23.06 -3.24 9.37
N ARG A 140 22.26 -2.20 9.18
CA ARG A 140 22.28 -1.28 8.04
C ARG A 140 22.29 -2.00 6.68
N PRO A 141 21.39 -2.95 6.44
CA PRO A 141 21.26 -3.56 5.13
C PRO A 141 20.70 -2.56 4.12
N ASP A 142 21.01 -2.73 2.83
CA ASP A 142 20.41 -1.92 1.78
C ASP A 142 18.89 -2.09 1.74
N PHE A 143 18.42 -3.30 1.99
CA PHE A 143 16.99 -3.62 2.12
C PHE A 143 16.77 -4.84 3.01
N SER A 144 15.55 -4.98 3.53
CA SER A 144 15.10 -6.15 4.29
C SER A 144 13.80 -6.69 3.70
N LEU A 145 13.76 -8.00 3.44
CA LEU A 145 12.57 -8.69 2.92
C LEU A 145 12.19 -9.83 3.85
N ASN A 146 10.92 -9.91 4.20
CA ASN A 146 10.36 -11.05 4.92
C ASN A 146 9.08 -11.54 4.25
N VAL A 147 8.97 -12.86 4.11
CA VAL A 147 7.74 -13.54 3.69
C VAL A 147 7.46 -14.67 4.65
N LEU A 148 6.32 -14.63 5.31
CA LEU A 148 5.83 -15.70 6.17
C LEU A 148 4.70 -16.46 5.48
N ILE A 149 4.86 -17.77 5.35
CA ILE A 149 3.91 -18.64 4.64
C ILE A 149 3.36 -19.69 5.60
N ASP A 150 2.03 -19.85 5.63
CA ASP A 150 1.37 -21.00 6.22
C ASP A 150 1.36 -22.16 5.21
N LEU A 151 2.22 -23.15 5.43
CA LEU A 151 2.35 -24.28 4.52
C LEU A 151 1.13 -25.19 4.49
N SER A 152 0.33 -25.21 5.54
CA SER A 152 -0.87 -26.05 5.62
C SER A 152 -2.02 -25.51 4.79
N LYS A 153 -2.07 -24.18 4.61
CA LYS A 153 -3.11 -23.46 3.86
C LYS A 153 -2.60 -22.89 2.53
N GLU A 154 -1.28 -22.99 2.30
CA GLU A 154 -0.61 -22.38 1.14
C GLU A 154 -0.89 -20.86 1.05
N GLU A 155 -0.92 -20.18 2.20
CA GLU A 155 -1.24 -18.76 2.31
C GLU A 155 -0.05 -17.93 2.76
N ILE A 156 0.13 -16.75 2.16
CA ILE A 156 1.07 -15.73 2.66
C ILE A 156 0.42 -14.99 3.83
N ILE A 157 0.99 -15.11 5.01
CA ILE A 157 0.51 -14.50 6.26
C ILE A 157 1.08 -13.11 6.44
N SER A 158 2.32 -12.90 6.01
CA SER A 158 3.02 -11.62 6.05
C SER A 158 3.96 -11.49 4.85
N ASN A 159 4.03 -10.28 4.29
CA ASN A 159 4.95 -9.91 3.23
C ASN A 159 5.41 -8.46 3.47
N ILE A 160 6.66 -8.29 3.86
CA ILE A 160 7.25 -7.00 4.23
C ILE A 160 8.51 -6.77 3.43
N PHE A 161 8.63 -5.55 2.93
CA PHE A 161 9.85 -5.05 2.33
C PHE A 161 10.17 -3.68 2.95
N ILE A 162 11.39 -3.51 3.40
CA ILE A 162 11.92 -2.25 3.90
C ILE A 162 13.11 -1.89 3.03
N ASP A 163 13.02 -0.76 2.37
CA ASP A 163 14.12 -0.17 1.61
C ASP A 163 14.83 0.84 2.51
N ASN A 164 16.12 0.65 2.71
CA ASN A 164 16.96 1.50 3.56
C ASN A 164 17.87 2.40 2.72
N GLN A 165 17.73 2.41 1.40
CA GLN A 165 18.56 3.21 0.50
C GLN A 165 18.07 4.66 0.45
N ASP A 166 19.00 5.59 0.14
CA ASP A 166 18.69 7.01 -0.04
C ASP A 166 17.79 7.29 -1.24
N ASN A 167 17.80 6.39 -2.25
CA ASN A 167 16.90 6.40 -3.40
C ASN A 167 16.00 5.17 -3.35
N PRO A 168 14.87 5.24 -2.67
CA PRO A 168 13.98 4.09 -2.52
C PRO A 168 13.44 3.63 -3.87
N PHE A 169 13.23 2.33 -3.99
CA PHE A 169 12.56 1.75 -5.15
C PHE A 169 11.18 2.38 -5.37
N ASP A 170 10.74 2.43 -6.62
CA ASP A 170 9.38 2.84 -6.97
C ASP A 170 8.37 2.03 -6.12
N GLU A 171 7.36 2.72 -5.57
CA GLU A 171 6.32 2.08 -4.74
C GLU A 171 5.53 0.99 -5.49
N SER A 172 5.65 0.90 -6.81
CA SER A 172 5.11 -0.20 -7.63
C SER A 172 6.01 -1.43 -7.69
N TYR A 173 7.28 -1.29 -7.25
CA TYR A 173 8.24 -2.37 -7.26
C TYR A 173 7.87 -3.45 -6.24
N MET A 174 7.82 -4.69 -6.70
CA MET A 174 7.52 -5.85 -5.87
C MET A 174 8.79 -6.72 -5.73
N PRO A 175 9.59 -6.52 -4.67
CA PRO A 175 10.89 -7.17 -4.55
C PRO A 175 10.82 -8.69 -4.67
N LEU A 176 9.78 -9.30 -4.12
CA LEU A 176 9.59 -10.76 -4.18
C LEU A 176 9.44 -11.27 -5.62
N LYS A 177 8.89 -10.45 -6.53
CA LYS A 177 8.64 -10.82 -7.93
C LYS A 177 9.71 -10.29 -8.87
N ASP A 178 10.17 -9.06 -8.62
CA ASP A 178 10.93 -8.28 -9.60
C ASP A 178 12.44 -8.31 -9.32
N SER A 179 12.88 -8.86 -8.16
CA SER A 179 14.30 -8.98 -7.81
C SER A 179 14.85 -10.37 -8.05
N ILE A 180 16.12 -10.38 -8.40
CA ILE A 180 16.97 -11.59 -8.43
C ILE A 180 17.92 -11.48 -7.24
N PHE A 181 17.86 -12.47 -6.34
CA PHE A 181 18.73 -12.53 -5.17
C PHE A 181 19.77 -13.63 -5.30
N GLU A 182 20.97 -13.35 -4.83
CA GLU A 182 22.00 -14.36 -4.68
C GLU A 182 21.84 -15.03 -3.30
N PHE A 183 21.25 -16.23 -3.30
CA PHE A 183 20.91 -16.94 -2.05
C PHE A 183 22.12 -17.49 -1.29
N GLY A 184 23.27 -17.63 -1.94
CA GLY A 184 24.47 -18.18 -1.32
C GLY A 184 24.22 -19.53 -0.63
N SER A 185 24.67 -19.66 0.60
CA SER A 185 24.54 -20.91 1.40
C SER A 185 23.09 -21.29 1.74
N VAL A 186 22.13 -20.36 1.66
CA VAL A 186 20.70 -20.65 1.88
C VAL A 186 20.15 -21.57 0.79
N PHE A 187 20.83 -21.68 -0.35
CA PHE A 187 20.44 -22.59 -1.44
C PHE A 187 20.85 -24.05 -1.20
N LYS A 188 21.75 -24.35 -0.24
CA LYS A 188 22.23 -25.71 0.04
C LYS A 188 21.12 -26.73 0.32
N PRO A 189 20.03 -26.45 1.06
CA PRO A 189 18.93 -27.40 1.24
C PRO A 189 18.32 -27.88 -0.07
N PHE A 190 18.23 -27.03 -1.10
CA PHE A 190 17.70 -27.42 -2.41
C PHE A 190 18.65 -28.36 -3.14
N THR A 191 19.96 -28.15 -3.00
CA THR A 191 21.00 -29.06 -3.56
C THR A 191 20.90 -30.43 -2.91
N VAL A 192 20.82 -30.48 -1.58
CA VAL A 192 20.69 -31.74 -0.81
C VAL A 192 19.38 -32.43 -1.18
N TYR A 193 18.26 -31.72 -1.20
CA TYR A 193 16.98 -32.28 -1.61
C TYR A 193 17.03 -32.89 -3.02
N SER A 194 17.64 -32.19 -3.97
CA SER A 194 17.80 -32.72 -5.34
C SER A 194 18.64 -33.99 -5.38
N ALA A 195 19.71 -34.06 -4.60
CA ALA A 195 20.57 -35.24 -4.51
C ALA A 195 19.82 -36.45 -3.91
N ILE A 196 19.04 -36.24 -2.85
CA ILE A 196 18.20 -37.28 -2.23
C ILE A 196 17.11 -37.74 -3.22
N LYS A 197 16.41 -36.81 -3.85
CA LYS A 197 15.35 -37.12 -4.83
C LYS A 197 15.87 -37.96 -6.01
N ASN A 198 17.10 -37.76 -6.39
CA ASN A 198 17.77 -38.51 -7.48
C ASN A 198 18.56 -39.77 -6.98
N ASN A 199 18.36 -40.18 -5.73
CA ASN A 199 19.00 -41.33 -5.10
C ASN A 199 20.54 -41.28 -5.17
N LYS A 200 21.14 -40.09 -5.06
CA LYS A 200 22.59 -39.89 -5.06
C LYS A 200 23.18 -39.90 -3.66
N ILE A 201 22.38 -39.52 -2.68
CA ILE A 201 22.72 -39.50 -1.26
C ILE A 201 21.52 -39.92 -0.43
N ASN A 202 21.75 -40.36 0.83
CA ASN A 202 20.74 -40.58 1.85
C ASN A 202 20.90 -39.53 2.97
N LEU A 203 19.88 -39.37 3.81
CA LEU A 203 19.91 -38.41 4.93
C LEU A 203 21.02 -38.72 5.95
N ASP A 204 21.40 -40.00 6.08
CA ASP A 204 22.40 -40.45 7.05
C ASP A 204 23.80 -40.55 6.47
N ASP A 205 24.02 -40.15 5.20
CA ASP A 205 25.33 -40.15 4.59
C ASP A 205 26.24 -39.07 5.19
N TYR A 206 27.48 -39.44 5.48
CA TYR A 206 28.52 -38.52 5.96
C TYR A 206 29.49 -38.19 4.83
N PHE A 207 29.81 -36.91 4.72
CA PHE A 207 30.79 -36.40 3.75
C PHE A 207 32.00 -35.85 4.51
N ASN A 208 33.17 -36.28 4.13
CA ASN A 208 34.46 -35.80 4.63
C ASN A 208 35.00 -34.70 3.71
#